data_973f3d4af4cb1819ff214d2a225e9879
#
_entry.id   973f3d4af4cb1819ff214d2a225e9879
#
_cell.length_a   1.000
_cell.length_b   1.000
_cell.length_c   1.000
_cell.angle_alpha   90.00
_cell.angle_beta   90.00
_cell.angle_gamma   90.00
#
_symmetry.space_group_name_H-M   'P 1'
#
loop_
_entity.id
_entity.type
_entity.pdbx_description
1 polymer ?
#
loop_
_entity_poly.entity_id
_entity_poly.type
_entity_poly.pdbx_seq_one_letter_code
_entity_poly.pdbx_strand_id
1 'polypeptide(L)'
;MATALEIRQQEKAAKKVVTITRSICPECNRILPAEVFEENNKIYIKKVCPVHGEFDELYFGDAQMYYKFARWLKDGKGTGNPDVEMPRCACPANCGLCSSHLSHTGLANLVVTNRCDLHCWYCFFYAEKAGYIYEPTLDQIREMALNLRAERPVPGNSIQITGGEPTLRDDLPEIIRILKEVGVDHIQLNTNGIRLSRDFEYFKRLKEAGVSNLYMSFDGVTPRTNPKNHWEVPGVLENARKLGVGIVLVPTVIKSVNDHELGDIIRFAFRNI
;
A
#
# COMPACT_ATOMS: atom_id res chain seq x y z
N MET A 1 50.86 -10.15 39.97
CA MET A 1 50.18 -8.86 39.80
C MET A 1 49.13 -9.09 38.73
N ALA A 2 47.93 -9.37 39.14
CA ALA A 2 46.82 -9.54 38.22
C ALA A 2 46.32 -8.14 37.88
N THR A 3 46.55 -7.75 36.61
CA THR A 3 45.96 -6.59 36.05
C THR A 3 44.44 -6.77 36.04
N ALA A 4 43.79 -5.81 36.66
CA ALA A 4 42.36 -5.73 36.68
C ALA A 4 41.82 -5.88 35.26
N LEU A 5 41.17 -7.00 35.00
CA LEU A 5 40.20 -7.11 33.96
C LEU A 5 39.14 -6.03 34.22
N GLU A 6 39.28 -4.93 33.57
CA GLU A 6 38.16 -4.04 33.30
C GLU A 6 37.13 -4.87 32.55
N ILE A 7 36.29 -5.54 33.29
CA ILE A 7 34.99 -5.95 32.85
C ILE A 7 34.30 -4.62 32.59
N ARG A 8 34.40 -4.11 31.38
CA ARG A 8 33.37 -3.23 30.80
C ARG A 8 32.10 -4.06 30.92
N GLN A 9 31.41 -3.91 32.02
CA GLN A 9 29.97 -4.07 32.03
C GLN A 9 29.50 -3.08 30.93
N GLN A 10 29.27 -3.61 29.75
CA GLN A 10 28.38 -2.94 28.81
C GLN A 10 27.09 -2.81 29.63
N GLU A 11 26.83 -1.60 30.14
CA GLU A 11 25.53 -1.23 30.62
C GLU A 11 24.60 -1.58 29.45
N LYS A 12 23.89 -2.68 29.60
CA LYS A 12 22.77 -2.99 28.68
C LYS A 12 21.89 -1.75 28.72
N ALA A 13 21.87 -0.99 27.66
CA ALA A 13 21.03 0.19 27.57
C ALA A 13 19.63 -0.21 28.03
N ALA A 14 19.12 0.49 29.04
CA ALA A 14 17.91 0.08 29.73
C ALA A 14 16.79 -0.02 28.69
N LYS A 15 16.19 -1.20 28.56
CA LYS A 15 15.03 -1.44 27.71
C LYS A 15 13.91 -0.50 28.16
N LYS A 16 13.48 0.39 27.24
CA LYS A 16 12.40 1.33 27.49
C LYS A 16 11.17 0.92 26.71
N VAL A 17 10.13 0.49 27.43
CA VAL A 17 8.83 0.16 26.81
C VAL A 17 8.22 1.43 26.23
N VAL A 18 7.87 1.37 24.94
CA VAL A 18 7.25 2.47 24.18
C VAL A 18 5.73 2.31 24.18
N THR A 19 5.25 1.12 23.87
CA THR A 19 3.81 0.81 23.86
C THR A 19 3.55 -0.69 23.91
N ILE A 20 2.37 -1.05 24.36
CA ILE A 20 1.83 -2.41 24.28
C ILE A 20 0.81 -2.44 23.14
N THR A 21 0.89 -3.44 22.28
CA THR A 21 0.02 -3.59 21.13
C THR A 21 -0.32 -5.06 20.87
N ARG A 22 -0.89 -5.36 19.74
CA ARG A 22 -1.09 -6.73 19.26
C ARG A 22 -0.32 -6.93 17.97
N SER A 23 0.21 -8.13 17.79
CA SER A 23 0.89 -8.57 16.57
C SER A 23 0.42 -9.96 16.21
N ILE A 24 0.95 -10.54 15.15
CA ILE A 24 0.67 -11.91 14.73
C ILE A 24 1.91 -12.78 14.85
N CYS A 25 1.72 -14.06 15.15
CA CYS A 25 2.77 -15.05 15.01
C CYS A 25 3.12 -15.24 13.53
N PRO A 26 4.38 -15.14 13.10
CA PRO A 26 4.75 -15.33 11.70
C PRO A 26 4.54 -16.76 11.19
N GLU A 27 4.46 -17.74 12.10
CA GLU A 27 4.32 -19.16 11.76
C GLU A 27 2.85 -19.63 11.68
N CYS A 28 1.98 -19.14 12.57
CA CYS A 28 0.59 -19.62 12.63
C CYS A 28 -0.48 -18.53 12.57
N ASN A 29 -0.10 -17.29 12.31
CA ASN A 29 -0.97 -16.12 12.22
C ASN A 29 -1.85 -15.85 13.47
N ARG A 30 -1.58 -16.50 14.61
CA ARG A 30 -2.28 -16.23 15.87
C ARG A 30 -2.00 -14.82 16.34
N ILE A 31 -3.04 -14.11 16.76
CA ILE A 31 -2.90 -12.80 17.38
C ILE A 31 -2.27 -12.96 18.76
N LEU A 32 -1.25 -12.17 19.04
CA LEU A 32 -0.47 -12.19 20.26
C LEU A 32 -0.38 -10.77 20.85
N PRO A 33 -0.37 -10.64 22.18
CA PRO A 33 0.13 -9.42 22.81
C PRO A 33 1.58 -9.18 22.38
N ALA A 34 1.91 -7.93 22.14
CA ALA A 34 3.26 -7.54 21.73
C ALA A 34 3.71 -6.29 22.47
N GLU A 35 4.97 -6.24 22.79
CA GLU A 35 5.63 -5.11 23.43
C GLU A 35 6.55 -4.43 22.42
N VAL A 36 6.35 -3.13 22.20
CA VAL A 36 7.27 -2.30 21.43
C VAL A 36 8.18 -1.57 22.41
N PHE A 37 9.49 -1.67 22.23
CA PHE A 37 10.46 -1.09 23.12
C PHE A 37 11.67 -0.50 22.40
N GLU A 38 12.31 0.46 23.06
CA GLU A 38 13.58 1.04 22.62
C GLU A 38 14.74 0.34 23.32
N GLU A 39 15.73 -0.02 22.54
CA GLU A 39 17.03 -0.47 23.00
C GLU A 39 18.11 -0.03 22.01
N ASN A 40 19.24 0.55 22.50
CA ASN A 40 20.36 0.99 21.65
C ASN A 40 19.95 1.93 20.49
N ASN A 41 19.07 2.91 20.75
CA ASN A 41 18.53 3.86 19.76
C ASN A 41 17.79 3.18 18.59
N LYS A 42 17.26 2.00 18.81
CA LYS A 42 16.42 1.24 17.87
C LYS A 42 15.12 0.84 18.53
N ILE A 43 14.09 0.63 17.74
CA ILE A 43 12.80 0.14 18.21
C ILE A 43 12.65 -1.33 17.81
N TYR A 44 12.26 -2.14 18.77
CA TYR A 44 12.02 -3.56 18.61
C TYR A 44 10.56 -3.89 18.95
N ILE A 45 10.06 -4.98 18.41
CA ILE A 45 8.77 -5.56 18.76
C ILE A 45 8.97 -7.00 19.24
N LYS A 46 8.50 -7.27 20.45
CA LYS A 46 8.61 -8.58 21.09
C LYS A 46 7.23 -9.19 21.27
N LYS A 47 7.10 -10.47 20.95
CA LYS A 47 5.88 -11.26 21.12
C LYS A 47 6.21 -12.71 21.46
N VAL A 48 5.31 -13.41 22.16
CA VAL A 48 5.50 -14.80 22.54
C VAL A 48 4.32 -15.63 22.07
N CYS A 49 4.58 -16.57 21.17
CA CYS A 49 3.58 -17.55 20.75
C CYS A 49 3.67 -18.79 21.66
N PRO A 50 2.55 -19.26 22.21
CA PRO A 50 2.58 -20.46 23.08
C PRO A 50 2.99 -21.75 22.34
N VAL A 51 2.97 -21.75 21.00
CA VAL A 51 3.34 -22.89 20.17
C VAL A 51 4.74 -22.74 19.56
N HIS A 52 5.09 -21.52 19.11
CA HIS A 52 6.31 -21.26 18.32
C HIS A 52 7.37 -20.46 19.08
N GLY A 53 7.11 -20.12 20.37
CA GLY A 53 8.08 -19.43 21.21
C GLY A 53 8.15 -17.92 21.02
N GLU A 54 9.28 -17.37 21.39
CA GLU A 54 9.52 -15.93 21.40
C GLU A 54 10.02 -15.42 20.06
N PHE A 55 9.52 -14.24 19.66
CA PHE A 55 9.99 -13.46 18.52
C PHE A 55 10.37 -12.07 19.00
N ASP A 56 11.60 -11.66 18.71
CA ASP A 56 12.14 -10.34 18.98
C ASP A 56 12.71 -9.79 17.67
N GLU A 57 12.06 -8.77 17.11
CA GLU A 57 12.31 -8.29 15.76
C GLU A 57 12.61 -6.79 15.77
N LEU A 58 13.55 -6.37 14.93
CA LEU A 58 13.76 -4.95 14.66
C LEU A 58 12.51 -4.36 14.00
N TYR A 59 11.85 -3.44 14.70
CA TYR A 59 10.65 -2.76 14.22
C TYR A 59 10.97 -1.45 13.49
N PHE A 60 11.95 -0.68 14.02
CA PHE A 60 12.42 0.56 13.40
C PHE A 60 13.89 0.83 13.71
N GLY A 61 14.68 1.17 12.68
CA GLY A 61 16.14 1.26 12.78
C GLY A 61 16.69 2.49 13.52
N ASP A 62 15.86 3.51 13.78
CA ASP A 62 16.24 4.77 14.42
C ASP A 62 15.11 5.26 15.34
N ALA A 63 15.35 5.20 16.66
CA ALA A 63 14.34 5.56 17.65
C ALA A 63 13.94 7.04 17.59
N GLN A 64 14.88 7.95 17.29
CA GLN A 64 14.58 9.38 17.19
C GLN A 64 13.61 9.66 16.02
N MET A 65 13.85 9.01 14.87
CA MET A 65 12.98 9.13 13.72
C MET A 65 11.61 8.49 13.99
N TYR A 66 11.57 7.34 14.67
CA TYR A 66 10.33 6.71 15.10
C TYR A 66 9.48 7.67 15.95
N TYR A 67 10.06 8.30 16.97
CA TYR A 67 9.34 9.26 17.82
C TYR A 67 8.92 10.52 17.04
N LYS A 68 9.72 10.96 16.07
CA LYS A 68 9.34 12.07 15.19
C LYS A 68 8.09 11.73 14.39
N PHE A 69 7.99 10.54 13.84
CA PHE A 69 6.81 10.09 13.09
C PHE A 69 5.59 9.85 14.00
N ALA A 70 5.81 9.26 15.18
CA ALA A 70 4.73 8.99 16.14
C ALA A 70 3.96 10.26 16.56
N ARG A 71 4.58 11.46 16.49
CA ARG A 71 3.89 12.73 16.76
C ARG A 71 2.76 13.03 15.79
N TRP A 72 2.78 12.42 14.61
CA TRP A 72 1.77 12.62 13.57
C TRP A 72 0.70 11.53 13.56
N LEU A 73 0.82 10.55 14.46
CA LEU A 73 -0.19 9.51 14.63
C LEU A 73 -1.50 10.14 15.10
N LYS A 74 -2.58 9.87 14.37
CA LYS A 74 -3.93 10.26 14.73
C LYS A 74 -4.90 9.16 14.36
N ASP A 75 -5.80 8.84 15.27
CA ASP A 75 -6.93 7.99 14.97
C ASP A 75 -7.92 8.73 14.07
N GLY A 76 -8.59 7.99 13.20
CA GLY A 76 -9.71 8.50 12.42
C GLY A 76 -11.01 8.54 13.24
N LYS A 77 -12.15 8.55 12.54
CA LYS A 77 -13.47 8.56 13.19
C LYS A 77 -14.03 7.15 13.45
N GLY A 78 -13.25 6.11 13.19
CA GLY A 78 -13.67 4.72 13.34
C GLY A 78 -14.76 4.31 12.34
N THR A 79 -15.38 3.17 12.61
CA THR A 79 -16.48 2.59 11.84
C THR A 79 -17.74 2.55 12.68
N GLY A 80 -18.78 3.29 12.25
CA GLY A 80 -20.05 3.40 12.97
C GLY A 80 -21.11 2.38 12.53
N ASN A 81 -20.94 1.76 11.37
CA ASN A 81 -21.76 0.68 10.84
C ASN A 81 -20.89 -0.47 10.36
N PRO A 82 -20.28 -1.22 11.29
CA PRO A 82 -19.34 -2.27 10.95
C PRO A 82 -20.04 -3.45 10.23
N ASP A 83 -19.34 -4.06 9.27
CA ASP A 83 -19.79 -5.28 8.59
C ASP A 83 -19.78 -6.49 9.54
N VAL A 84 -18.86 -6.48 10.49
CA VAL A 84 -18.67 -7.55 11.48
C VAL A 84 -18.57 -6.98 12.89
N GLU A 85 -19.44 -7.42 13.76
CA GLU A 85 -19.46 -7.04 15.17
C GLU A 85 -18.53 -7.94 16.01
N MET A 86 -17.86 -7.34 17.00
CA MET A 86 -17.14 -8.13 18.02
C MET A 86 -18.16 -8.88 18.90
N PRO A 87 -17.89 -10.12 19.34
CA PRO A 87 -16.64 -10.89 19.19
C PRO A 87 -16.57 -11.79 17.94
N ARG A 88 -17.45 -11.64 16.97
CA ARG A 88 -17.49 -12.49 15.77
C ARG A 88 -16.33 -12.24 14.81
N CYS A 89 -15.64 -11.10 14.94
CA CYS A 89 -14.47 -10.79 14.14
C CYS A 89 -13.25 -11.56 14.65
N ALA A 90 -12.77 -12.52 13.87
CA ALA A 90 -11.48 -13.17 14.09
C ALA A 90 -10.42 -12.47 13.23
N CYS A 91 -9.95 -11.33 13.70
CA CYS A 91 -8.89 -10.56 13.03
C CYS A 91 -7.57 -11.35 13.00
N PRO A 92 -6.88 -11.49 11.85
CA PRO A 92 -7.23 -10.96 10.53
C PRO A 92 -8.02 -11.95 9.63
N ALA A 93 -8.45 -13.09 10.15
CA ALA A 93 -8.89 -14.23 9.34
C ALA A 93 -10.28 -14.06 8.69
N ASN A 94 -11.22 -13.38 9.33
CA ASN A 94 -12.54 -13.08 8.78
C ASN A 94 -12.89 -11.60 9.00
N CYS A 95 -11.98 -10.74 8.62
CA CYS A 95 -12.08 -9.33 8.88
C CYS A 95 -12.77 -8.62 7.71
N GLY A 96 -13.88 -7.93 8.02
CA GLY A 96 -14.36 -6.79 7.27
C GLY A 96 -14.00 -5.52 8.03
N LEU A 97 -14.71 -4.43 7.79
CA LEU A 97 -14.63 -3.25 8.64
C LEU A 97 -15.38 -3.54 9.95
N CYS A 98 -14.68 -3.99 10.98
CA CYS A 98 -15.27 -4.29 12.27
C CYS A 98 -15.23 -3.10 13.23
N SER A 99 -16.01 -3.17 14.32
CA SER A 99 -16.11 -2.11 15.34
C SER A 99 -14.79 -1.80 16.07
N SER A 100 -13.74 -2.63 15.94
CA SER A 100 -12.43 -2.36 16.53
C SER A 100 -11.53 -1.46 15.66
N HIS A 101 -11.95 -1.06 14.46
CA HIS A 101 -11.21 -0.12 13.63
C HIS A 101 -11.29 1.29 14.20
N LEU A 102 -10.13 1.90 14.45
CA LEU A 102 -10.00 3.26 14.96
C LEU A 102 -10.06 4.31 13.84
N SER A 103 -9.90 3.90 12.58
CA SER A 103 -9.93 4.76 11.42
C SER A 103 -11.06 4.35 10.47
N HIS A 104 -11.64 5.35 9.80
CA HIS A 104 -12.52 5.15 8.65
C HIS A 104 -11.69 4.89 7.38
N THR A 105 -12.33 4.44 6.31
CA THR A 105 -11.67 4.22 5.02
C THR A 105 -11.18 5.54 4.43
N GLY A 106 -9.85 5.68 4.30
CA GLY A 106 -9.23 6.84 3.66
C GLY A 106 -9.09 6.68 2.14
N LEU A 107 -8.76 5.46 1.70
CA LEU A 107 -8.63 5.07 0.29
C LEU A 107 -8.96 3.58 0.17
N ALA A 108 -9.92 3.24 -0.65
CA ALA A 108 -10.27 1.85 -0.94
C ALA A 108 -9.51 1.34 -2.18
N ASN A 109 -8.97 0.14 -2.12
CA ASN A 109 -8.38 -0.53 -3.28
C ASN A 109 -9.44 -1.40 -3.96
N LEU A 110 -9.83 -1.03 -5.18
CA LEU A 110 -10.78 -1.78 -6.00
C LEU A 110 -10.03 -2.62 -7.02
N VAL A 111 -10.00 -3.94 -6.80
CA VAL A 111 -9.40 -4.88 -7.73
C VAL A 111 -10.37 -5.15 -8.87
N VAL A 112 -10.00 -4.73 -10.08
CA VAL A 112 -10.87 -4.87 -11.27
C VAL A 112 -10.48 -6.03 -12.17
N THR A 113 -9.23 -6.50 -12.08
CA THR A 113 -8.73 -7.66 -12.82
C THR A 113 -7.50 -8.24 -12.15
N ASN A 114 -7.28 -9.54 -12.31
CA ASN A 114 -6.00 -10.15 -11.95
C ASN A 114 -5.11 -10.43 -13.18
N ARG A 115 -5.53 -10.05 -14.39
CA ARG A 115 -4.67 -10.11 -15.58
C ARG A 115 -3.62 -9.02 -15.53
N CYS A 116 -2.42 -9.33 -16.02
CA CYS A 116 -1.32 -8.38 -16.17
C CYS A 116 -0.51 -8.72 -17.42
N ASP A 117 0.05 -7.73 -18.08
CA ASP A 117 0.97 -7.86 -19.20
C ASP A 117 2.45 -7.91 -18.77
N LEU A 118 2.70 -7.94 -17.45
CA LEU A 118 4.02 -8.03 -16.83
C LEU A 118 4.15 -9.23 -15.89
N HIS A 119 5.38 -9.75 -15.78
CA HIS A 119 5.75 -10.91 -14.94
C HIS A 119 6.71 -10.52 -13.82
N CYS A 120 6.40 -9.48 -13.06
CA CYS A 120 7.29 -8.98 -12.02
C CYS A 120 7.55 -10.05 -10.96
N TRP A 121 8.81 -10.43 -10.74
CA TRP A 121 9.19 -11.48 -9.79
C TRP A 121 8.83 -11.15 -8.32
N TYR A 122 8.67 -9.88 -7.99
CA TYR A 122 8.27 -9.37 -6.67
C TYR A 122 6.78 -9.01 -6.60
N CYS A 123 5.95 -9.41 -7.57
CA CYS A 123 4.53 -9.13 -7.57
C CYS A 123 3.83 -9.88 -6.44
N PHE A 124 3.36 -9.14 -5.43
CA PHE A 124 2.61 -9.71 -4.31
C PHE A 124 1.19 -10.13 -4.71
N PHE A 125 0.70 -9.63 -5.84
CA PHE A 125 -0.64 -9.90 -6.33
C PHE A 125 -0.74 -11.23 -7.08
N TYR A 126 0.38 -11.83 -7.49
CA TYR A 126 0.45 -13.08 -8.27
C TYR A 126 -0.45 -13.08 -9.51
N ALA A 127 -0.60 -11.94 -10.18
CA ALA A 127 -1.59 -11.67 -11.22
C ALA A 127 -1.71 -12.80 -12.27
N GLU A 128 -0.60 -13.31 -12.80
CA GLU A 128 -0.63 -14.37 -13.81
C GLU A 128 -0.53 -15.80 -13.26
N LYS A 129 -0.27 -15.97 -11.97
CA LYS A 129 -0.03 -17.28 -11.35
C LYS A 129 -1.24 -17.82 -10.62
N ALA A 130 -2.36 -17.09 -10.62
CA ALA A 130 -3.57 -17.47 -9.90
C ALA A 130 -4.27 -18.70 -10.52
N GLY A 131 -4.05 -18.99 -11.80
CA GLY A 131 -4.69 -20.12 -12.50
C GLY A 131 -6.16 -19.87 -12.86
N TYR A 132 -6.69 -18.69 -12.60
CA TYR A 132 -8.04 -18.26 -12.96
C TYR A 132 -8.06 -16.77 -13.27
N ILE A 133 -9.09 -16.30 -13.99
CA ILE A 133 -9.33 -14.88 -14.24
C ILE A 133 -10.39 -14.40 -13.25
N TYR A 134 -10.07 -13.32 -12.54
CA TYR A 134 -10.98 -12.56 -11.70
C TYR A 134 -11.24 -11.20 -12.34
N GLU A 135 -12.46 -10.97 -12.77
CA GLU A 135 -12.93 -9.69 -13.28
C GLU A 135 -14.38 -9.48 -12.81
N PRO A 136 -14.61 -8.62 -11.82
CA PRO A 136 -15.97 -8.32 -11.39
C PRO A 136 -16.75 -7.65 -12.51
N THR A 137 -18.06 -7.95 -12.57
CA THR A 137 -18.99 -7.31 -13.49
C THR A 137 -19.20 -5.83 -13.12
N LEU A 138 -19.75 -5.04 -14.04
CA LEU A 138 -20.08 -3.64 -13.78
C LEU A 138 -21.07 -3.49 -12.62
N ASP A 139 -22.04 -4.40 -12.50
CA ASP A 139 -23.00 -4.41 -11.38
C ASP A 139 -22.32 -4.71 -10.04
N GLN A 140 -21.41 -5.68 -9.99
CA GLN A 140 -20.61 -5.97 -8.80
C GLN A 140 -19.73 -4.78 -8.40
N ILE A 141 -19.14 -4.08 -9.37
CA ILE A 141 -18.37 -2.86 -9.12
C ILE A 141 -19.24 -1.76 -8.53
N ARG A 142 -20.45 -1.57 -9.07
CA ARG A 142 -21.43 -0.61 -8.55
C ARG A 142 -21.80 -0.95 -7.11
N GLU A 143 -22.08 -2.22 -6.82
CA GLU A 143 -22.42 -2.67 -5.47
C GLU A 143 -21.27 -2.43 -4.48
N MET A 144 -20.04 -2.80 -4.85
CA MET A 144 -18.86 -2.54 -4.01
C MET A 144 -18.68 -1.04 -3.71
N ALA A 145 -18.88 -0.18 -4.73
CA ALA A 145 -18.78 1.26 -4.54
C ALA A 145 -19.91 1.82 -3.67
N LEU A 146 -21.14 1.33 -3.79
CA LEU A 146 -22.26 1.70 -2.93
C LEU A 146 -22.00 1.29 -1.48
N ASN A 147 -21.47 0.10 -1.23
CA ASN A 147 -21.08 -0.35 0.11
C ASN A 147 -20.03 0.58 0.74
N LEU A 148 -19.00 0.97 -0.02
CA LEU A 148 -18.01 1.95 0.42
C LEU A 148 -18.67 3.31 0.78
N ARG A 149 -19.60 3.78 -0.05
CA ARG A 149 -20.34 5.04 0.19
C ARG A 149 -21.31 4.96 1.36
N ALA A 150 -21.75 3.75 1.73
CA ALA A 150 -22.62 3.52 2.88
C ALA A 150 -21.89 3.58 4.22
N GLU A 151 -20.55 3.54 4.26
CA GLU A 151 -19.79 3.62 5.51
C GLU A 151 -20.10 4.86 6.34
N ARG A 152 -20.11 4.71 7.68
CA ARG A 152 -20.35 5.77 8.64
C ARG A 152 -19.29 5.75 9.75
N PRO A 153 -18.98 6.87 10.41
CA PRO A 153 -19.54 8.22 10.21
C PRO A 153 -19.02 8.96 8.97
N VAL A 154 -17.97 8.45 8.31
CA VAL A 154 -17.37 9.05 7.12
C VAL A 154 -17.58 8.11 5.94
N PRO A 155 -18.42 8.47 4.95
CA PRO A 155 -18.52 7.70 3.72
C PRO A 155 -17.18 7.67 2.98
N GLY A 156 -16.75 6.50 2.50
CA GLY A 156 -15.57 6.39 1.66
C GLY A 156 -15.82 7.08 0.31
N ASN A 157 -14.95 7.99 -0.12
CA ASN A 157 -15.11 8.75 -1.35
C ASN A 157 -13.86 8.73 -2.25
N SER A 158 -12.89 7.91 -1.90
CA SER A 158 -11.64 7.78 -2.64
C SER A 158 -11.38 6.31 -2.97
N ILE A 159 -11.16 6.03 -4.24
CA ILE A 159 -10.87 4.67 -4.73
C ILE A 159 -9.58 4.69 -5.55
N GLN A 160 -8.69 3.73 -5.26
CA GLN A 160 -7.62 3.33 -6.15
C GLN A 160 -8.06 2.10 -6.94
N ILE A 161 -8.23 2.26 -8.25
CA ILE A 161 -8.45 1.13 -9.15
C ILE A 161 -7.12 0.40 -9.31
N THR A 162 -7.12 -0.89 -9.03
CA THR A 162 -5.92 -1.73 -9.01
C THR A 162 -6.22 -3.15 -9.50
N GLY A 163 -5.23 -4.02 -9.39
CA GLY A 163 -5.32 -5.43 -9.78
C GLY A 163 -3.98 -5.94 -10.26
N GLY A 164 -3.98 -6.73 -11.35
CA GLY A 164 -2.80 -6.96 -12.16
C GLY A 164 -2.46 -5.66 -12.91
N GLU A 165 -3.01 -5.49 -14.11
CA GLU A 165 -2.97 -4.22 -14.83
C GLU A 165 -4.39 -3.81 -15.26
N PRO A 166 -4.99 -2.81 -14.60
CA PRO A 166 -6.36 -2.39 -14.88
C PRO A 166 -6.61 -1.94 -16.33
N THR A 167 -5.59 -1.37 -16.98
CA THR A 167 -5.73 -0.87 -18.36
C THR A 167 -5.89 -1.98 -19.39
N LEU A 168 -5.76 -3.25 -19.02
CA LEU A 168 -6.11 -4.38 -19.88
C LEU A 168 -7.63 -4.56 -20.05
N ARG A 169 -8.45 -3.89 -19.22
CA ARG A 169 -9.90 -3.86 -19.37
C ARG A 169 -10.30 -2.76 -20.34
N ASP A 170 -11.01 -3.11 -21.41
CA ASP A 170 -11.51 -2.14 -22.38
C ASP A 170 -12.70 -1.33 -21.85
N ASP A 171 -13.45 -1.89 -20.89
CA ASP A 171 -14.57 -1.25 -20.20
C ASP A 171 -14.14 -0.43 -18.95
N LEU A 172 -12.82 -0.24 -18.73
CA LEU A 172 -12.33 0.58 -17.62
C LEU A 172 -12.91 2.02 -17.61
N PRO A 173 -13.11 2.71 -18.74
CA PRO A 173 -13.80 4.01 -18.73
C PRO A 173 -15.22 3.93 -18.16
N GLU A 174 -15.94 2.83 -18.40
CA GLU A 174 -17.28 2.61 -17.86
C GLU A 174 -17.26 2.38 -16.36
N ILE A 175 -16.29 1.58 -15.88
CA ILE A 175 -16.04 1.40 -14.45
C ILE A 175 -15.85 2.75 -13.76
N ILE A 176 -15.02 3.63 -14.34
CA ILE A 176 -14.76 4.96 -13.77
C ILE A 176 -16.05 5.81 -13.74
N ARG A 177 -16.88 5.79 -14.78
CA ARG A 177 -18.16 6.50 -14.78
C ARG A 177 -19.09 5.99 -13.68
N ILE A 178 -19.22 4.68 -13.52
CA ILE A 178 -20.02 4.07 -12.45
C ILE A 178 -19.55 4.58 -11.07
N LEU A 179 -18.25 4.61 -10.82
CA LEU A 179 -17.71 5.12 -9.56
C LEU A 179 -18.07 6.60 -9.35
N LYS A 180 -18.00 7.42 -10.40
CA LYS A 180 -18.42 8.83 -10.36
C LYS A 180 -19.91 8.99 -10.08
N GLU A 181 -20.76 8.21 -10.74
CA GLU A 181 -22.22 8.22 -10.54
C GLU A 181 -22.62 7.91 -9.10
N VAL A 182 -21.93 6.98 -8.43
CA VAL A 182 -22.21 6.66 -7.02
C VAL A 182 -21.56 7.65 -6.03
N GLY A 183 -20.90 8.68 -6.51
CA GLY A 183 -20.37 9.78 -5.69
C GLY A 183 -18.96 9.55 -5.14
N VAL A 184 -18.12 8.81 -5.87
CA VAL A 184 -16.68 8.72 -5.57
C VAL A 184 -15.98 9.95 -6.15
N ASP A 185 -15.42 10.81 -5.28
CA ASP A 185 -14.80 12.07 -5.69
C ASP A 185 -13.40 11.86 -6.29
N HIS A 186 -12.60 11.00 -5.67
CA HIS A 186 -11.22 10.76 -6.08
C HIS A 186 -11.03 9.35 -6.60
N ILE A 187 -10.65 9.25 -7.89
CA ILE A 187 -10.34 7.98 -8.55
C ILE A 187 -8.89 8.00 -9.01
N GLN A 188 -8.07 7.21 -8.34
CA GLN A 188 -6.67 7.00 -8.66
C GLN A 188 -6.52 5.71 -9.47
N LEU A 189 -5.80 5.75 -10.58
CA LEU A 189 -5.53 4.58 -11.40
C LEU A 189 -4.11 4.06 -11.13
N ASN A 190 -4.02 2.88 -10.52
CA ASN A 190 -2.76 2.16 -10.36
C ASN A 190 -2.43 1.39 -11.64
N THR A 191 -1.32 1.72 -12.29
CA THR A 191 -0.97 1.18 -13.60
C THR A 191 0.54 1.11 -13.83
N ASN A 192 0.97 0.18 -14.67
CA ASN A 192 2.32 0.16 -15.21
C ASN A 192 2.52 1.21 -16.32
N GLY A 193 1.44 1.79 -16.85
CA GLY A 193 1.46 2.87 -17.84
C GLY A 193 1.72 2.44 -19.29
N ILE A 194 1.99 1.16 -19.55
CA ILE A 194 2.37 0.69 -20.90
C ILE A 194 1.31 1.06 -21.94
N ARG A 195 0.05 0.72 -21.70
CA ARG A 195 -1.04 1.06 -22.62
C ARG A 195 -1.21 2.57 -22.75
N LEU A 196 -1.08 3.31 -21.65
CA LEU A 196 -1.28 4.78 -21.64
C LEU A 196 -0.20 5.54 -22.42
N SER A 197 1.00 4.97 -22.58
CA SER A 197 2.05 5.54 -23.42
C SER A 197 1.76 5.38 -24.91
N ARG A 198 1.06 4.30 -25.30
CA ARG A 198 0.87 3.89 -26.70
C ARG A 198 -0.47 4.27 -27.28
N ASP A 199 -1.51 4.35 -26.42
CA ASP A 199 -2.91 4.61 -26.82
C ASP A 199 -3.42 5.90 -26.14
N PHE A 200 -3.13 7.03 -26.80
CA PHE A 200 -3.57 8.34 -26.32
C PHE A 200 -5.08 8.48 -26.25
N GLU A 201 -5.81 7.92 -27.21
CA GLU A 201 -7.29 8.02 -27.24
C GLU A 201 -7.92 7.18 -26.10
N TYR A 202 -7.35 6.05 -25.77
CA TYR A 202 -7.79 5.29 -24.60
C TYR A 202 -7.53 6.09 -23.30
N PHE A 203 -6.35 6.69 -23.14
CA PHE A 203 -6.04 7.51 -21.99
C PHE A 203 -6.96 8.73 -21.87
N LYS A 204 -7.27 9.37 -22.99
CA LYS A 204 -8.23 10.48 -23.06
C LYS A 204 -9.62 10.04 -22.58
N ARG A 205 -10.12 8.89 -23.01
CA ARG A 205 -11.39 8.33 -22.51
C ARG A 205 -11.39 8.08 -21.00
N LEU A 206 -10.28 7.63 -20.41
CA LEU A 206 -10.16 7.49 -18.96
C LEU A 206 -10.25 8.85 -18.25
N LYS A 207 -9.59 9.87 -18.81
CA LYS A 207 -9.67 11.24 -18.28
C LYS A 207 -11.09 11.79 -18.35
N GLU A 208 -11.75 11.65 -19.50
CA GLU A 208 -13.13 12.07 -19.70
C GLU A 208 -14.12 11.32 -18.82
N ALA A 209 -13.84 10.05 -18.50
CA ALA A 209 -14.62 9.27 -17.55
C ALA A 209 -14.45 9.73 -16.10
N GLY A 210 -13.35 10.43 -15.76
CA GLY A 210 -13.18 11.06 -14.45
C GLY A 210 -12.00 10.54 -13.61
N VAL A 211 -10.98 9.93 -14.23
CA VAL A 211 -9.75 9.60 -13.50
C VAL A 211 -9.10 10.87 -12.96
N SER A 212 -8.73 10.87 -11.68
CA SER A 212 -8.16 12.03 -11.00
C SER A 212 -6.64 12.12 -11.22
N ASN A 213 -5.94 11.02 -11.01
CA ASN A 213 -4.49 10.90 -11.17
C ASN A 213 -4.06 9.46 -11.42
N LEU A 214 -2.84 9.30 -11.92
CA LEU A 214 -2.17 8.01 -12.03
C LEU A 214 -1.33 7.72 -10.78
N TYR A 215 -1.36 6.48 -10.34
CA TYR A 215 -0.44 5.88 -9.38
C TYR A 215 0.43 4.91 -10.17
N MET A 216 1.53 5.45 -10.73
CA MET A 216 2.29 4.78 -11.78
C MET A 216 3.53 4.09 -11.22
N SER A 217 3.72 2.82 -11.54
CA SER A 217 4.94 2.08 -11.21
C SER A 217 6.17 2.79 -11.79
N PHE A 218 7.17 3.02 -10.93
CA PHE A 218 8.44 3.65 -11.33
C PHE A 218 9.54 3.25 -10.36
N ASP A 219 10.19 2.10 -10.61
CA ASP A 219 11.10 1.49 -9.64
C ASP A 219 12.52 2.08 -9.67
N GLY A 220 12.86 2.88 -10.71
CA GLY A 220 14.18 3.49 -10.85
C GLY A 220 14.32 4.31 -12.13
N VAL A 221 15.46 4.96 -12.30
CA VAL A 221 15.74 5.84 -13.44
C VAL A 221 16.52 5.15 -14.57
N THR A 222 16.90 3.90 -14.39
CA THR A 222 17.62 3.11 -15.41
C THR A 222 16.81 1.91 -15.88
N PRO A 223 17.10 1.34 -17.09
CA PRO A 223 16.43 0.13 -17.55
C PRO A 223 16.62 -1.07 -16.62
N ARG A 224 17.72 -1.09 -15.86
CA ARG A 224 18.04 -2.17 -14.91
C ARG A 224 17.16 -2.12 -13.67
N THR A 225 16.95 -0.93 -13.15
CA THR A 225 16.21 -0.69 -11.90
C THR A 225 14.72 -0.48 -12.12
N ASN A 226 14.32 -0.10 -13.34
CA ASN A 226 12.93 0.00 -13.78
C ASN A 226 12.66 -0.84 -15.04
N PRO A 227 12.75 -2.17 -14.97
CA PRO A 227 12.56 -3.03 -16.13
C PRO A 227 11.11 -3.11 -16.62
N LYS A 228 10.14 -2.67 -15.80
CA LYS A 228 8.71 -2.76 -16.08
C LYS A 228 8.28 -1.91 -17.28
N ASN A 229 8.67 -0.65 -17.25
CA ASN A 229 8.11 0.38 -18.14
C ASN A 229 9.10 1.52 -18.44
N HIS A 230 10.39 1.26 -18.30
CA HIS A 230 11.41 2.31 -18.50
C HIS A 230 11.25 3.07 -19.81
N TRP A 231 10.96 2.36 -20.89
CA TRP A 231 10.83 2.93 -22.23
C TRP A 231 9.49 3.61 -22.48
N GLU A 232 8.46 3.25 -21.72
CA GLU A 232 7.12 3.80 -21.82
C GLU A 232 6.95 5.08 -20.99
N VAL A 233 7.72 5.25 -19.92
CA VAL A 233 7.61 6.40 -19.02
C VAL A 233 7.58 7.75 -19.74
N PRO A 234 8.46 8.09 -20.70
CA PRO A 234 8.41 9.37 -21.39
C PRO A 234 7.07 9.60 -22.11
N GLY A 235 6.53 8.57 -22.77
CA GLY A 235 5.24 8.65 -23.46
C GLY A 235 4.07 8.84 -22.51
N VAL A 236 4.06 8.17 -21.35
CA VAL A 236 3.02 8.37 -20.32
C VAL A 236 3.07 9.81 -19.81
N LEU A 237 4.26 10.32 -19.47
CA LEU A 237 4.43 11.70 -18.96
C LEU A 237 3.96 12.73 -19.98
N GLU A 238 4.29 12.55 -21.26
CA GLU A 238 3.85 13.43 -22.33
C GLU A 238 2.33 13.41 -22.48
N ASN A 239 1.74 12.21 -22.55
CA ASN A 239 0.29 12.06 -22.70
C ASN A 239 -0.48 12.60 -21.47
N ALA A 240 0.00 12.32 -20.26
CA ALA A 240 -0.60 12.84 -19.04
C ALA A 240 -0.56 14.37 -18.97
N ARG A 241 0.55 14.98 -19.40
CA ARG A 241 0.70 16.44 -19.46
C ARG A 241 -0.28 17.06 -20.46
N LYS A 242 -0.45 16.45 -21.66
CA LYS A 242 -1.42 16.89 -22.65
C LYS A 242 -2.86 16.84 -22.13
N LEU A 243 -3.18 15.83 -21.31
CA LEU A 243 -4.51 15.61 -20.74
C LEU A 243 -4.73 16.31 -19.39
N GLY A 244 -3.71 16.93 -18.81
CA GLY A 244 -3.79 17.53 -17.48
C GLY A 244 -4.09 16.49 -16.38
N VAL A 245 -3.47 15.30 -16.45
CA VAL A 245 -3.57 14.24 -15.44
C VAL A 245 -2.31 14.21 -14.59
N GLY A 246 -2.47 14.33 -13.28
CA GLY A 246 -1.36 14.22 -12.33
C GLY A 246 -0.81 12.80 -12.24
N ILE A 247 0.47 12.67 -11.91
CA ILE A 247 1.13 11.37 -11.73
C ILE A 247 1.80 11.32 -10.36
N VAL A 248 1.61 10.20 -9.66
CA VAL A 248 2.39 9.80 -8.49
C VAL A 248 3.32 8.68 -8.93
N LEU A 249 4.62 8.87 -8.78
CA LEU A 249 5.61 7.83 -9.02
C LEU A 249 5.68 6.89 -7.82
N VAL A 250 5.61 5.59 -8.09
CA VAL A 250 5.50 4.54 -7.06
C VAL A 250 6.64 3.55 -7.20
N PRO A 251 7.75 3.76 -6.49
CA PRO A 251 8.84 2.80 -6.47
C PRO A 251 8.56 1.65 -5.50
N THR A 252 8.75 0.42 -5.98
CA THR A 252 8.96 -0.74 -5.11
C THR A 252 10.44 -0.79 -4.75
N VAL A 253 10.77 -0.31 -3.55
CA VAL A 253 12.18 -0.24 -3.12
C VAL A 253 12.65 -1.60 -2.63
N ILE A 254 13.69 -2.12 -3.25
CA ILE A 254 14.31 -3.41 -2.91
C ILE A 254 15.77 -3.17 -2.56
N LYS A 255 16.14 -3.54 -1.33
CA LYS A 255 17.50 -3.39 -0.82
C LYS A 255 18.53 -4.05 -1.77
N SER A 256 19.58 -3.33 -2.07
CA SER A 256 20.68 -3.74 -2.97
C SER A 256 20.27 -3.88 -4.45
N VAL A 257 19.04 -3.54 -4.82
CA VAL A 257 18.58 -3.56 -6.21
C VAL A 257 18.43 -2.14 -6.75
N ASN A 258 17.58 -1.32 -6.10
CA ASN A 258 17.27 0.05 -6.53
C ASN A 258 17.25 1.09 -5.39
N ASP A 259 17.52 0.68 -4.16
CA ASP A 259 17.56 1.57 -2.98
C ASP A 259 18.57 2.72 -3.12
N HIS A 260 19.65 2.51 -3.88
CA HIS A 260 20.65 3.53 -4.18
C HIS A 260 20.15 4.63 -5.14
N GLU A 261 19.07 4.40 -5.90
CA GLU A 261 18.47 5.37 -6.83
C GLU A 261 17.37 6.26 -6.22
N LEU A 262 17.03 6.13 -4.92
CA LEU A 262 15.95 6.91 -4.32
C LEU A 262 16.11 8.41 -4.52
N GLY A 263 17.33 8.94 -4.37
CA GLY A 263 17.62 10.34 -4.64
C GLY A 263 17.41 10.74 -6.10
N ASP A 264 17.72 9.84 -7.04
CA ASP A 264 17.53 10.08 -8.48
C ASP A 264 16.05 10.02 -8.88
N ILE A 265 15.28 9.11 -8.28
CA ILE A 265 13.82 9.07 -8.46
C ILE A 265 13.18 10.37 -8.01
N ILE A 266 13.56 10.91 -6.84
CA ILE A 266 13.06 12.20 -6.35
C ILE A 266 13.44 13.33 -7.30
N ARG A 267 14.69 13.39 -7.75
CA ARG A 267 15.16 14.39 -8.72
C ARG A 267 14.41 14.28 -10.05
N PHE A 268 14.15 13.06 -10.50
CA PHE A 268 13.36 12.82 -11.71
C PHE A 268 11.94 13.36 -11.57
N ALA A 269 11.28 13.08 -10.44
CA ALA A 269 9.94 13.60 -10.16
C ALA A 269 9.90 15.14 -10.24
N PHE A 270 10.78 15.84 -9.53
CA PHE A 270 10.83 17.31 -9.57
C PHE A 270 11.09 17.93 -10.94
N ARG A 271 11.71 17.18 -11.86
CA ARG A 271 12.00 17.67 -13.21
C ARG A 271 10.89 17.39 -14.22
N ASN A 272 10.05 16.42 -13.94
CA ASN A 272 9.17 15.86 -14.97
C ASN A 272 7.67 15.87 -14.61
N ILE A 273 7.33 16.08 -13.34
CA ILE A 273 5.94 16.04 -12.85
C ILE A 273 5.53 17.37 -12.24
#